data_de49046e7f536967632df86bf56665c5
#
_entry.id   de49046e7f536967632df86bf56665c5
#
_cell.length_a   1.000
_cell.length_b   1.000
_cell.length_c   1.000
_cell.angle_alpha   90.00
_cell.angle_beta   90.00
_cell.angle_gamma   90.00
#
_symmetry.space_group_name_H-M   'P 1'
#
loop_
_entity.id
_entity.type
_entity.pdbx_description
1 polymer ?
#
loop_
_entity_poly.entity_id
_entity_poly.type
_entity_poly.pdbx_seq_one_letter_code
_entity_poly.pdbx_strand_id
1 'polypeptide(L)'
;MTNDRWQIHRHLAEQADQRLQIVKTVPRRILLAGADGDNSRRLLAARYPKAAFAEYDPRPECLRDAADKRGGSLLSKLAAKTVPQHCQALSAPLPEASADMLWSNLGLATEHNPVAVFASWAGALQTDGLLFFTHFGRDTLLELTS
;
A
#
# COMPACT_ATOMS: atom_id res chain seq x y z
N MET A 1 25.59 10.10 -7.30
CA MET A 1 24.24 9.82 -7.75
C MET A 1 23.70 8.60 -7.03
N THR A 2 22.64 8.77 -6.32
CA THR A 2 22.06 7.66 -5.59
C THR A 2 21.09 6.90 -6.48
N ASN A 3 21.30 5.59 -6.58
CA ASN A 3 20.35 4.72 -7.24
C ASN A 3 19.25 4.38 -6.27
N ASP A 4 18.22 5.19 -6.31
CA ASP A 4 17.04 4.92 -5.51
C ASP A 4 16.21 3.87 -6.24
N ARG A 5 16.26 2.63 -5.74
CA ARG A 5 15.50 1.53 -6.36
C ARG A 5 13.99 1.80 -6.34
N TRP A 6 13.56 2.74 -5.51
CA TRP A 6 12.15 3.06 -5.34
C TRP A 6 11.72 4.32 -6.08
N GLN A 7 12.56 4.85 -6.98
CA GLN A 7 12.28 6.11 -7.67
C GLN A 7 10.97 6.07 -8.44
N ILE A 8 10.74 4.99 -9.20
CA ILE A 8 9.49 4.82 -9.95
C ILE A 8 8.31 4.66 -9.00
N HIS A 9 8.50 3.87 -7.94
CA HIS A 9 7.45 3.68 -6.94
C HIS A 9 7.07 5.00 -6.28
N ARG A 10 8.05 5.82 -5.94
CA ARG A 10 7.79 7.11 -5.34
C ARG A 10 7.00 8.02 -6.27
N HIS A 11 7.40 8.08 -7.53
CA HIS A 11 6.72 8.91 -8.51
C HIS A 11 5.26 8.48 -8.70
N LEU A 12 5.03 7.19 -8.86
CA LEU A 12 3.67 6.67 -9.04
C LEU A 12 2.83 6.84 -7.77
N ALA A 13 3.44 6.69 -6.60
CA ALA A 13 2.74 6.91 -5.35
C ALA A 13 2.28 8.36 -5.23
N GLU A 14 3.14 9.30 -5.60
CA GLU A 14 2.80 10.72 -5.55
C GLU A 14 1.66 11.06 -6.52
N GLN A 15 1.69 10.51 -7.73
CA GLN A 15 0.62 10.71 -8.70
C GLN A 15 -0.70 10.12 -8.20
N ALA A 16 -0.65 8.92 -7.65
CA ALA A 16 -1.85 8.27 -7.13
C ALA A 16 -2.41 9.03 -5.93
N ASP A 17 -1.54 9.53 -5.05
CA ASP A 17 -1.95 10.32 -3.90
C ASP A 17 -2.72 11.57 -4.33
N GLN A 18 -2.27 12.23 -5.39
CA GLN A 18 -2.95 13.42 -5.90
C GLN A 18 -4.39 13.12 -6.34
N ARG A 19 -4.64 11.91 -6.84
CA ARG A 19 -5.98 11.50 -7.24
C ARG A 19 -6.94 11.39 -6.06
N LEU A 20 -6.41 11.18 -4.87
CA LEU A 20 -7.23 11.09 -3.67
C LEU A 20 -7.87 12.41 -3.27
N GLN A 21 -7.45 13.53 -3.85
CA GLN A 21 -8.03 14.83 -3.57
C GLN A 21 -9.53 14.88 -3.89
N ILE A 22 -9.96 14.09 -4.88
CA ILE A 22 -11.38 14.07 -5.29
C ILE A 22 -12.20 13.02 -4.54
N VAL A 23 -11.54 12.17 -3.75
CA VAL A 23 -12.22 11.12 -2.98
C VAL A 23 -12.67 11.71 -1.65
N LYS A 24 -13.96 11.65 -1.41
CA LYS A 24 -14.56 12.24 -0.20
C LYS A 24 -14.48 11.33 1.02
N THR A 25 -14.41 10.03 0.79
CA THR A 25 -14.32 9.05 1.86
C THR A 25 -12.96 9.14 2.56
N VAL A 26 -12.98 9.11 3.89
CA VAL A 26 -11.76 9.11 4.69
C VAL A 26 -11.55 7.71 5.25
N PRO A 27 -10.60 6.94 4.71
CA PRO A 27 -10.37 5.58 5.21
C PRO A 27 -9.72 5.60 6.58
N ARG A 28 -10.08 4.65 7.41
CA ARG A 28 -9.49 4.46 8.74
C ARG A 28 -8.57 3.26 8.81
N ARG A 29 -8.79 2.28 7.95
CA ARG A 29 -7.97 1.06 7.88
C ARG A 29 -7.49 0.90 6.46
N ILE A 30 -6.18 1.04 6.27
CA ILE A 30 -5.57 0.97 4.95
C ILE A 30 -4.66 -0.24 4.89
N LEU A 31 -4.88 -1.08 3.89
CA LEU A 31 -4.08 -2.25 3.62
C LEU A 31 -3.11 -1.92 2.48
N LEU A 32 -1.83 -2.10 2.74
CA LEU A 32 -0.79 -1.89 1.73
C LEU A 32 -0.39 -3.24 1.16
N ALA A 33 -0.68 -3.45 -0.12
CA ALA A 33 -0.32 -4.69 -0.80
C ALA A 33 0.95 -4.45 -1.61
N GLY A 34 2.07 -4.80 -1.02
CA GLY A 34 3.39 -4.55 -1.56
C GLY A 34 4.11 -3.42 -0.84
N ALA A 35 5.33 -3.69 -0.40
CA ALA A 35 6.18 -2.69 0.23
C ALA A 35 6.94 -1.91 -0.85
N ASP A 36 6.93 -0.60 -0.78
CA ASP A 36 7.52 0.27 -1.80
C ASP A 36 8.48 1.29 -1.19
N GLY A 37 9.30 0.85 -0.25
CA GLY A 37 10.24 1.75 0.41
C GLY A 37 9.56 2.75 1.32
N ASP A 38 8.38 2.42 1.81
CA ASP A 38 7.54 3.25 2.68
C ASP A 38 7.00 4.52 1.99
N ASN A 39 7.12 4.62 0.68
CA ASN A 39 6.66 5.81 -0.06
C ASN A 39 5.15 5.99 0.05
N SER A 40 4.38 4.95 -0.19
CA SER A 40 2.92 5.03 -0.15
C SER A 40 2.41 5.30 1.26
N ARG A 41 2.92 4.56 2.25
CA ARG A 41 2.46 4.75 3.63
C ARG A 41 2.73 6.18 4.10
N ARG A 42 3.88 6.73 3.77
CA ARG A 42 4.24 8.08 4.17
C ARG A 42 3.25 9.12 3.61
N LEU A 43 2.91 8.99 2.33
CA LEU A 43 1.97 9.90 1.68
C LEU A 43 0.56 9.74 2.24
N LEU A 44 0.12 8.49 2.41
CA LEU A 44 -1.22 8.22 2.91
C LEU A 44 -1.38 8.60 4.38
N ALA A 45 -0.33 8.44 5.17
CA ALA A 45 -0.36 8.84 6.58
C ALA A 45 -0.46 10.36 6.72
N ALA A 46 0.18 11.10 5.80
CA ALA A 46 0.07 12.55 5.79
C ALA A 46 -1.34 13.01 5.40
N ARG A 47 -1.97 12.30 4.47
CA ARG A 47 -3.33 12.62 4.02
C ARG A 47 -4.39 12.18 5.02
N TYR A 48 -4.17 11.01 5.65
CA TYR A 48 -5.13 10.41 6.59
C TYR A 48 -4.42 10.12 7.90
N PRO A 49 -4.18 11.14 8.74
CA PRO A 49 -3.36 10.95 9.94
C PRO A 49 -3.95 10.01 10.98
N LYS A 50 -5.24 9.73 10.91
CA LYS A 50 -5.90 8.82 11.85
C LYS A 50 -6.00 7.39 11.33
N ALA A 51 -5.53 7.12 10.11
CA ALA A 51 -5.64 5.80 9.53
C ALA A 51 -4.64 4.82 10.17
N ALA A 52 -5.09 3.59 10.30
CA ALA A 52 -4.22 2.48 10.71
C ALA A 52 -3.80 1.72 9.44
N PHE A 53 -2.57 1.27 9.41
CA PHE A 53 -1.99 0.59 8.25
C PHE A 53 -1.60 -0.83 8.61
N ALA A 54 -1.73 -1.74 7.63
CA ALA A 54 -1.11 -3.06 7.66
C ALA A 54 -0.46 -3.28 6.30
N GLU A 55 0.71 -3.90 6.29
CA GLU A 55 1.53 -4.04 5.08
C GLU A 55 1.80 -5.51 4.79
N TYR A 56 1.58 -5.91 3.54
CA TYR A 56 1.74 -7.29 3.08
C TYR A 56 2.66 -7.34 1.88
N ASP A 57 3.66 -8.22 1.90
CA ASP A 57 4.57 -8.41 0.77
C ASP A 57 5.18 -9.81 0.88
N PRO A 58 5.32 -10.54 -0.23
CA PRO A 58 5.99 -11.85 -0.20
C PRO A 58 7.51 -11.75 -0.02
N ARG A 59 8.08 -10.55 -0.16
CA ARG A 59 9.53 -10.34 -0.12
C ARG A 59 9.94 -9.75 1.23
N PRO A 60 10.55 -10.57 2.12
CA PRO A 60 10.92 -10.07 3.45
C PRO A 60 11.92 -8.91 3.41
N GLU A 61 12.80 -8.86 2.41
CA GLU A 61 13.76 -7.76 2.26
C GLU A 61 13.07 -6.43 1.98
N CYS A 62 11.97 -6.45 1.24
CA CYS A 62 11.21 -5.23 0.97
C CYS A 62 10.47 -4.74 2.21
N LEU A 63 9.93 -5.66 3.00
CA LEU A 63 9.29 -5.31 4.27
C LEU A 63 10.30 -4.72 5.24
N ARG A 64 11.49 -5.30 5.30
CA ARG A 64 12.55 -4.80 6.18
C ARG A 64 13.00 -3.41 5.75
N ASP A 65 13.17 -3.19 4.46
CA ASP A 65 13.56 -1.89 3.92
C ASP A 65 12.53 -0.80 4.27
N ALA A 66 11.24 -1.10 4.14
CA ALA A 66 10.18 -0.16 4.49
C ALA A 66 10.19 0.16 5.98
N ALA A 67 10.37 -0.87 6.82
CA ALA A 67 10.45 -0.67 8.26
C ALA A 67 11.65 0.20 8.65
N ASP A 68 12.79 -0.02 8.02
CA ASP A 68 13.99 0.77 8.28
C ASP A 68 13.78 2.24 7.93
N LYS A 69 13.13 2.51 6.81
CA LYS A 69 12.86 3.88 6.40
C LYS A 69 11.87 4.60 7.29
N ARG A 70 10.93 3.86 7.89
CA ARG A 70 10.00 4.42 8.87
C ARG A 70 10.69 4.80 10.17
N GLY A 71 11.67 4.01 10.57
CA GLY A 71 12.34 4.14 11.85
C GLY A 71 13.60 4.98 11.81
N GLY A 72 13.65 6.03 11.00
CA GLY A 72 14.85 6.82 10.74
C GLY A 72 15.55 7.42 11.95
N SER A 73 14.84 7.65 13.06
CA SER A 73 15.45 8.14 14.30
C SER A 73 14.79 7.46 15.48
N LEU A 74 15.46 7.53 16.65
CA LEU A 74 14.90 6.95 17.86
C LEU A 74 13.58 7.61 18.24
N LEU A 75 13.51 8.93 18.09
CA LEU A 75 12.28 9.66 18.36
C LEU A 75 11.16 9.27 17.41
N SER A 76 11.49 9.08 16.13
CA SER A 76 10.52 8.60 15.15
C SER A 76 9.99 7.23 15.50
N LYS A 77 10.86 6.33 15.98
CA LYS A 77 10.46 5.00 16.39
C LYS A 77 9.50 5.04 17.57
N LEU A 78 9.73 5.95 18.52
CA LEU A 78 8.88 6.08 19.69
C LEU A 78 7.54 6.75 19.34
N ALA A 79 7.54 7.68 18.39
CA ALA A 79 6.36 8.43 18.02
C ALA A 79 5.54 7.74 16.93
N ALA A 80 6.17 6.94 16.09
CA ALA A 80 5.51 6.31 14.95
C ALA A 80 4.53 5.24 15.42
N LYS A 81 3.36 5.22 14.81
CA LYS A 81 2.41 4.13 15.02
C LYS A 81 3.00 2.87 14.42
N THR A 82 2.80 1.76 15.11
CA THR A 82 3.23 0.47 14.62
C THR A 82 2.45 0.10 13.37
N VAL A 83 3.16 -0.34 12.34
CA VAL A 83 2.56 -0.88 11.13
C VAL A 83 2.83 -2.38 11.11
N PRO A 84 1.81 -3.22 11.36
CA PRO A 84 2.00 -4.66 11.24
C PRO A 84 2.44 -5.03 9.83
N GLN A 85 3.42 -5.91 9.74
CA GLN A 85 3.91 -6.41 8.47
C GLN A 85 3.70 -7.90 8.39
N HIS A 86 3.25 -8.37 7.24
CA HIS A 86 2.97 -9.78 7.00
C HIS A 86 3.69 -10.24 5.74
N CYS A 87 4.57 -11.21 5.89
CA CYS A 87 5.30 -11.78 4.75
C CYS A 87 4.48 -12.93 4.20
N GLN A 88 3.76 -12.66 3.12
CA GLN A 88 2.93 -13.67 2.46
C GLN A 88 2.67 -13.26 1.01
N ALA A 89 2.29 -14.25 0.20
CA ALA A 89 1.92 -13.98 -1.19
C ALA A 89 0.72 -13.02 -1.24
N LEU A 90 0.70 -12.13 -2.22
CA LEU A 90 -0.41 -11.18 -2.36
C LEU A 90 -1.74 -11.87 -2.70
N SER A 91 -1.67 -13.11 -3.22
CA SER A 91 -2.85 -13.92 -3.47
C SER A 91 -3.33 -14.69 -2.26
N ALA A 92 -2.56 -14.68 -1.16
CA ALA A 92 -2.95 -15.39 0.06
C ALA A 92 -4.16 -14.72 0.71
N PRO A 93 -4.99 -15.48 1.44
CA PRO A 93 -6.16 -14.91 2.08
C PRO A 93 -5.81 -13.77 3.04
N LEU A 94 -6.62 -12.73 3.03
CA LEU A 94 -6.54 -11.59 3.93
C LEU A 94 -7.74 -11.61 4.87
N PRO A 95 -7.64 -10.95 6.04
CA PRO A 95 -8.80 -10.84 6.92
C PRO A 95 -9.99 -10.23 6.19
N GLU A 96 -11.14 -10.90 6.29
CA GLU A 96 -12.35 -10.48 5.60
C GLU A 96 -12.85 -9.13 6.12
N ALA A 97 -13.24 -8.26 5.19
CA ALA A 97 -13.79 -6.94 5.50
C ALA A 97 -12.94 -6.15 6.50
N SER A 98 -11.62 -6.27 6.38
CA SER A 98 -10.68 -5.67 7.34
C SER A 98 -10.18 -4.28 6.93
N ALA A 99 -10.49 -3.84 5.72
CA ALA A 99 -9.94 -2.60 5.20
C ALA A 99 -11.01 -1.72 4.55
N ASP A 100 -10.85 -0.42 4.74
CA ASP A 100 -11.66 0.60 4.06
C ASP A 100 -11.02 0.98 2.73
N MET A 101 -9.70 0.84 2.63
CA MET A 101 -8.94 1.08 1.42
C MET A 101 -7.84 0.04 1.30
N LEU A 102 -7.67 -0.48 0.10
CA LEU A 102 -6.52 -1.30 -0.24
C LEU A 102 -5.72 -0.55 -1.29
N TRP A 103 -4.44 -0.43 -1.04
CA TRP A 103 -3.54 0.35 -1.89
C TRP A 103 -2.36 -0.52 -2.31
N SER A 104 -2.11 -0.58 -3.62
CA SER A 104 -0.98 -1.35 -4.15
C SER A 104 -0.21 -0.52 -5.17
N ASN A 105 1.04 -0.22 -4.87
CA ASN A 105 1.91 0.52 -5.75
C ASN A 105 2.85 -0.46 -6.44
N LEU A 106 2.48 -0.85 -7.67
CA LEU A 106 3.20 -1.82 -8.49
C LEU A 106 3.27 -3.23 -7.86
N GLY A 107 2.38 -3.53 -6.92
CA GLY A 107 2.37 -4.86 -6.31
C GLY A 107 2.09 -5.98 -7.29
N LEU A 108 1.34 -5.69 -8.36
CA LEU A 108 1.02 -6.69 -9.37
C LEU A 108 2.15 -6.95 -10.37
N ALA A 109 3.20 -6.13 -10.35
CA ALA A 109 4.28 -6.22 -11.33
C ALA A 109 5.02 -7.56 -11.30
N THR A 110 5.04 -8.21 -10.13
CA THR A 110 5.73 -9.49 -9.94
C THR A 110 4.77 -10.68 -9.80
N GLU A 111 3.47 -10.45 -9.98
CA GLU A 111 2.48 -11.49 -9.77
C GLU A 111 2.16 -12.24 -11.05
N HIS A 112 2.10 -13.57 -10.94
CA HIS A 112 1.78 -14.44 -12.07
C HIS A 112 0.29 -14.65 -12.25
N ASN A 113 -0.50 -14.47 -11.20
CA ASN A 113 -1.93 -14.68 -11.26
C ASN A 113 -2.68 -13.50 -10.63
N PRO A 114 -2.86 -12.41 -11.41
CA PRO A 114 -3.54 -11.22 -10.88
C PRO A 114 -5.01 -11.47 -10.51
N VAL A 115 -5.66 -12.44 -11.13
CA VAL A 115 -7.06 -12.75 -10.79
C VAL A 115 -7.16 -13.24 -9.34
N ALA A 116 -6.24 -14.12 -8.92
CA ALA A 116 -6.22 -14.60 -7.54
C ALA A 116 -5.91 -13.47 -6.56
N VAL A 117 -5.04 -12.55 -6.95
CA VAL A 117 -4.71 -11.38 -6.12
C VAL A 117 -5.94 -10.49 -5.94
N PHE A 118 -6.65 -10.18 -7.03
CA PHE A 118 -7.84 -9.35 -6.95
C PHE A 118 -8.94 -10.00 -6.11
N ALA A 119 -9.08 -11.32 -6.19
CA ALA A 119 -10.06 -12.04 -5.38
C ALA A 119 -9.73 -11.90 -3.89
N SER A 120 -8.45 -12.01 -3.53
CA SER A 120 -7.99 -11.81 -2.16
C SER A 120 -8.27 -10.37 -1.68
N TRP A 121 -7.96 -9.40 -2.53
CA TRP A 121 -8.16 -7.99 -2.18
C TRP A 121 -9.64 -7.65 -2.00
N ALA A 122 -10.49 -8.15 -2.89
CA ALA A 122 -11.93 -7.91 -2.79
C ALA A 122 -12.51 -8.42 -1.47
N GLY A 123 -12.04 -9.59 -1.02
CA GLY A 123 -12.49 -10.14 0.26
C GLY A 123 -12.03 -9.34 1.46
N ALA A 124 -10.90 -8.62 1.35
CA ALA A 124 -10.39 -7.81 2.44
C ALA A 124 -11.11 -6.46 2.58
N LEU A 125 -11.70 -5.97 1.51
CA LEU A 125 -12.39 -4.68 1.53
C LEU A 125 -13.79 -4.83 2.11
N GLN A 126 -14.16 -3.88 2.97
CA GLN A 126 -15.53 -3.80 3.45
C GLN A 126 -16.42 -3.17 2.37
N THR A 127 -17.74 -3.21 2.60
CA THR A 127 -18.70 -2.58 1.70
C THR A 127 -18.34 -1.11 1.49
N ASP A 128 -18.33 -0.68 0.23
CA ASP A 128 -17.93 0.68 -0.18
C ASP A 128 -16.45 0.99 0.03
N GLY A 129 -15.64 -0.05 0.25
CA GLY A 129 -14.20 0.11 0.31
C GLY A 129 -13.60 0.46 -1.05
N LEU A 130 -12.45 1.10 -1.04
CA LEU A 130 -11.77 1.59 -2.24
C LEU A 130 -10.54 0.76 -2.53
N LEU A 131 -10.35 0.43 -3.80
CA LEU A 131 -9.14 -0.22 -4.28
C LEU A 131 -8.40 0.73 -5.21
N PHE A 132 -7.16 1.04 -4.86
CA PHE A 132 -6.25 1.80 -5.71
C PHE A 132 -5.02 0.95 -6.01
N PHE A 133 -4.63 0.93 -7.27
CA PHE A 133 -3.36 0.28 -7.61
C PHE A 133 -2.70 0.95 -8.80
N THR A 134 -1.38 0.88 -8.84
CA THR A 134 -0.58 1.33 -9.98
C THR A 134 -0.01 0.10 -10.68
N HIS A 135 0.19 0.22 -11.97
CA HIS A 135 0.66 -0.89 -12.78
C HIS A 135 1.44 -0.33 -13.98
N PHE A 136 2.37 -1.13 -14.49
CA PHE A 136 3.07 -0.77 -15.72
C PHE A 136 2.15 -0.95 -16.91
N GLY A 137 2.18 0.01 -17.84
CA GLY A 137 1.37 -0.04 -19.04
C GLY A 137 0.92 1.34 -19.45
N ARG A 138 -0.04 1.40 -20.37
CA ARG A 138 -0.57 2.67 -20.84
C ARG A 138 -1.28 3.42 -19.74
N ASP A 139 -2.08 2.70 -18.98
CA ASP A 139 -2.76 3.26 -17.82
C ASP A 139 -2.04 2.78 -16.59
N THR A 140 -1.22 3.65 -16.02
CA THR A 140 -0.40 3.30 -14.87
C THR A 140 -1.14 3.47 -13.55
N LEU A 141 -2.38 3.96 -13.60
CA LEU A 141 -3.19 4.17 -12.41
C LEU A 141 -4.63 3.79 -12.70
N LEU A 142 -5.16 2.86 -11.93
CA LEU A 142 -6.56 2.46 -12.01
C LEU A 142 -7.21 2.59 -10.65
N GLU A 143 -8.51 2.87 -10.65
CA GLU A 143 -9.30 3.04 -9.45
C GLU A 143 -10.55 2.18 -9.55
N LEU A 144 -10.77 1.34 -8.53
CA LEU A 144 -11.95 0.47 -8.48
C LEU A 144 -12.65 0.64 -7.14
N THR A 145 -13.97 0.58 -7.14
CA THR A 145 -14.76 0.54 -5.91
C THR A 145 -15.41 -0.82 -5.77
N SER A 146 -15.35 -1.39 -4.59
CA SER A 146 -16.00 -2.67 -4.33
C SER A 146 -17.38 -2.49 -3.74
#